data_e7e21fdf5c5b76d80e740e572fe827d5
#
_entry.id   e7e21fdf5c5b76d80e740e572fe827d5
#
_cell.length_a   1.000
_cell.length_b   1.000
_cell.length_c   1.000
_cell.angle_alpha   90.00
_cell.angle_beta   90.00
_cell.angle_gamma   90.00
#
_symmetry.space_group_name_H-M   'P 1'
#
loop_
_entity.id
_entity.type
_entity.pdbx_description
1 polymer ?
#
loop_
_entity_poly.entity_id
_entity_poly.type
_entity_poly.pdbx_seq_one_letter_code
_entity_poly.pdbx_strand_id
1 'polypeptide(L)'
;MCGSFGTLAVMDEITLKTLPRPETAVSLLFGYADMAAAIAAIASIFASPHEPHAAAILPAVLACQSGIDLGTSYVVIIRLEGIAVSVDDRASHLLANGFNAAQQERLEVDLSADLWRSIRDVYWFTSHQGAIWKLSVAPTAAMPLLARIGETFDVTAYADWAGGLIWLAGPPGNELATALRAAIDAAGGGYAQLIIDKNGGADQVSPFQPLPAAHFALHKRVKAAFDPCGVLNFGRMHDGI
;
A
#
# COMPACT_ATOMS: atom_id res chain seq x y z
N MET A 1 -4.54 8.03 19.26
CA MET A 1 -3.23 7.45 19.67
C MET A 1 -2.62 6.60 18.57
N CYS A 2 -3.40 5.77 17.85
CA CYS A 2 -2.87 5.02 16.71
C CYS A 2 -2.31 5.97 15.65
N GLY A 3 -1.13 5.65 15.10
CA GLY A 3 -0.44 6.47 14.10
C GLY A 3 0.36 7.65 14.64
N SER A 4 0.40 7.87 15.96
CA SER A 4 1.19 8.95 16.56
C SER A 4 2.67 8.60 16.79
N PHE A 5 3.11 7.42 16.45
CA PHE A 5 4.49 6.95 16.63
C PHE A 5 5.03 7.14 18.06
N GLY A 6 4.15 7.05 19.07
CA GLY A 6 4.49 7.24 20.48
C GLY A 6 4.74 8.70 20.89
N THR A 7 4.36 9.67 20.04
CA THR A 7 4.60 11.10 20.37
C THR A 7 3.54 11.70 21.29
N LEU A 8 2.38 11.03 21.47
CA LEU A 8 1.26 11.58 22.25
C LEU A 8 1.03 10.84 23.58
N ALA A 9 1.22 9.53 23.61
CA ALA A 9 1.00 8.74 24.82
C ALA A 9 1.69 7.37 24.70
N VAL A 10 1.86 6.73 25.87
CA VAL A 10 2.15 5.29 25.98
C VAL A 10 0.84 4.58 26.29
N MET A 11 0.59 3.47 25.59
CA MET A 11 -0.57 2.60 25.83
C MET A 11 -0.10 1.36 26.58
N ASP A 12 -0.59 1.15 27.79
CA ASP A 12 -0.26 0.01 28.64
C ASP A 12 -1.32 -1.12 28.57
N GLU A 13 -2.55 -0.74 28.27
CA GLU A 13 -3.65 -1.68 28.09
C GLU A 13 -4.48 -1.31 26.85
N ILE A 14 -4.79 -2.31 26.02
CA ILE A 14 -5.56 -2.12 24.78
C ILE A 14 -6.67 -3.15 24.71
N THR A 15 -7.91 -2.69 24.63
CA THR A 15 -9.08 -3.55 24.38
C THR A 15 -9.47 -3.48 22.91
N LEU A 16 -9.50 -4.63 22.23
CA LEU A 16 -9.87 -4.75 20.82
C LEU A 16 -11.15 -5.57 20.67
N LYS A 17 -12.07 -5.09 19.82
CA LYS A 17 -13.17 -5.91 19.31
C LYS A 17 -12.64 -6.75 18.14
N THR A 18 -12.75 -8.06 18.27
CA THR A 18 -12.39 -8.99 17.18
C THR A 18 -13.61 -9.41 16.39
N LEU A 19 -13.40 -9.74 15.12
CA LEU A 19 -14.40 -10.39 14.27
C LEU A 19 -14.15 -11.91 14.27
N PRO A 20 -15.19 -12.76 14.06
CA PRO A 20 -15.00 -14.17 13.84
C PRO A 20 -14.06 -14.42 12.67
N ARG A 21 -13.20 -15.44 12.80
CA ARG A 21 -12.37 -15.86 11.68
C ARG A 21 -13.26 -16.39 10.55
N PRO A 22 -13.05 -15.97 9.28
CA PRO A 22 -13.79 -16.53 8.15
C PRO A 22 -13.51 -18.04 8.02
N GLU A 23 -14.49 -18.78 7.54
CA GLU A 23 -14.37 -20.22 7.30
C GLU A 23 -13.32 -20.51 6.23
N THR A 24 -13.30 -19.70 5.16
CA THR A 24 -12.34 -19.81 4.08
C THR A 24 -11.93 -18.43 3.54
N ALA A 25 -10.78 -18.38 2.88
CA ALA A 25 -10.28 -17.20 2.18
C ALA A 25 -9.51 -17.65 0.94
N VAL A 26 -9.91 -17.18 -0.23
CA VAL A 26 -9.26 -17.47 -1.51
C VAL A 26 -8.86 -16.20 -2.22
N SER A 27 -7.95 -16.29 -3.19
CA SER A 27 -7.60 -15.18 -4.06
C SER A 27 -7.88 -15.49 -5.51
N LEU A 28 -8.37 -14.48 -6.23
CA LEU A 28 -8.52 -14.51 -7.68
C LEU A 28 -7.44 -13.63 -8.30
N LEU A 29 -6.78 -14.12 -9.31
CA LEU A 29 -5.74 -13.45 -10.06
C LEU A 29 -6.25 -13.10 -11.44
N PHE A 30 -6.00 -11.87 -11.87
CA PHE A 30 -6.36 -11.36 -13.18
C PHE A 30 -5.16 -10.66 -13.82
N GLY A 31 -4.74 -11.12 -15.00
CA GLY A 31 -3.58 -10.61 -15.71
C GLY A 31 -3.93 -9.49 -16.69
N TYR A 32 -3.14 -8.39 -16.65
CA TYR A 32 -3.31 -7.23 -17.53
C TYR A 32 -1.99 -6.80 -18.18
N ALA A 33 -2.08 -6.25 -19.39
CA ALA A 33 -0.91 -5.73 -20.11
C ALA A 33 -0.42 -4.41 -19.54
N ASP A 34 -1.32 -3.59 -18.99
CA ASP A 34 -0.99 -2.28 -18.41
C ASP A 34 -1.74 -2.04 -17.09
N MET A 35 -1.19 -1.15 -16.27
CA MET A 35 -1.73 -0.87 -14.94
C MET A 35 -3.03 -0.06 -14.98
N ALA A 36 -3.28 0.72 -16.05
CA ALA A 36 -4.54 1.48 -16.16
C ALA A 36 -5.72 0.50 -16.31
N ALA A 37 -5.57 -0.55 -17.13
CA ALA A 37 -6.53 -1.62 -17.24
C ALA A 37 -6.71 -2.36 -15.89
N ALA A 38 -5.62 -2.63 -15.17
CA ALA A 38 -5.67 -3.25 -13.85
C ALA A 38 -6.47 -2.43 -12.83
N ILE A 39 -6.26 -1.12 -12.76
CA ILE A 39 -7.01 -0.21 -11.86
C ILE A 39 -8.50 -0.14 -12.27
N ALA A 40 -8.79 -0.05 -13.57
CA ALA A 40 -10.17 -0.04 -14.06
C ALA A 40 -10.91 -1.34 -13.70
N ALA A 41 -10.22 -2.48 -13.80
CA ALA A 41 -10.74 -3.76 -13.37
C ALA A 41 -11.07 -3.79 -11.87
N ILE A 42 -10.15 -3.33 -11.01
CA ILE A 42 -10.41 -3.22 -9.57
C ILE A 42 -11.65 -2.37 -9.30
N ALA A 43 -11.76 -1.21 -9.93
CA ALA A 43 -12.92 -0.34 -9.75
C ALA A 43 -14.23 -1.04 -10.14
N SER A 44 -14.23 -1.81 -11.24
CA SER A 44 -15.37 -2.59 -11.69
C SER A 44 -15.71 -3.74 -10.73
N ILE A 45 -14.69 -4.43 -10.21
CA ILE A 45 -14.83 -5.52 -9.24
C ILE A 45 -15.44 -4.99 -7.92
N PHE A 46 -14.96 -3.86 -7.41
CA PHE A 46 -15.51 -3.25 -6.19
C PHE A 46 -16.89 -2.63 -6.37
N ALA A 47 -17.28 -2.26 -7.61
CA ALA A 47 -18.63 -1.83 -7.93
C ALA A 47 -19.61 -3.01 -8.07
N SER A 48 -19.12 -4.26 -8.09
CA SER A 48 -19.95 -5.46 -8.21
C SER A 48 -20.57 -5.84 -6.84
N PRO A 49 -21.63 -6.66 -6.82
CA PRO A 49 -22.25 -7.13 -5.58
C PRO A 49 -21.45 -8.21 -4.85
N HIS A 50 -20.23 -8.52 -5.30
CA HIS A 50 -19.45 -9.66 -4.77
C HIS A 50 -18.54 -9.30 -3.60
N GLU A 51 -18.55 -8.06 -3.12
CA GLU A 51 -17.91 -7.58 -1.88
C GLU A 51 -16.49 -8.15 -1.65
N PRO A 52 -15.48 -7.78 -2.47
CA PRO A 52 -14.11 -8.21 -2.26
C PRO A 52 -13.57 -7.61 -0.95
N HIS A 53 -12.76 -8.40 -0.20
CA HIS A 53 -12.22 -7.99 1.09
C HIS A 53 -10.90 -7.22 0.97
N ALA A 54 -10.11 -7.52 -0.07
CA ALA A 54 -8.88 -6.82 -0.36
C ALA A 54 -8.55 -6.90 -1.85
N ALA A 55 -7.77 -5.93 -2.33
CA ALA A 55 -7.22 -5.94 -3.68
C ALA A 55 -5.81 -5.34 -3.71
N ALA A 56 -4.94 -5.99 -4.49
CA ALA A 56 -3.59 -5.52 -4.76
C ALA A 56 -3.27 -5.63 -6.26
N ILE A 57 -2.26 -4.89 -6.71
CA ILE A 57 -1.70 -4.98 -8.06
C ILE A 57 -0.20 -5.22 -7.93
N LEU A 58 0.27 -6.33 -8.45
CA LEU A 58 1.70 -6.63 -8.55
C LEU A 58 2.17 -6.48 -10.00
N PRO A 59 3.34 -5.87 -10.25
CA PRO A 59 4.02 -6.02 -11.52
C PRO A 59 4.51 -7.47 -11.67
N ALA A 60 4.65 -7.93 -12.92
CA ALA A 60 5.05 -9.31 -13.22
C ALA A 60 6.31 -9.76 -12.47
N VAL A 61 7.31 -8.88 -12.35
CA VAL A 61 8.56 -9.18 -11.66
C VAL A 61 8.35 -9.60 -10.19
N LEU A 62 7.41 -9.00 -9.48
CA LEU A 62 7.08 -9.36 -8.10
C LEU A 62 6.13 -10.56 -8.03
N ALA A 63 5.20 -10.66 -8.96
CA ALA A 63 4.29 -11.81 -9.07
C ALA A 63 5.08 -13.10 -9.30
N CYS A 64 6.02 -13.11 -10.25
CA CYS A 64 6.90 -14.26 -10.53
C CYS A 64 7.74 -14.69 -9.33
N GLN A 65 8.21 -13.75 -8.50
CA GLN A 65 8.91 -14.07 -7.24
C GLN A 65 8.01 -14.79 -6.23
N SER A 66 6.71 -14.71 -6.39
CA SER A 66 5.71 -15.44 -5.58
C SER A 66 5.18 -16.70 -6.28
N GLY A 67 5.80 -17.12 -7.38
CA GLY A 67 5.39 -18.29 -8.15
C GLY A 67 4.17 -18.06 -9.03
N ILE A 68 3.78 -16.80 -9.26
CA ILE A 68 2.64 -16.41 -10.10
C ILE A 68 3.16 -15.90 -11.45
N ASP A 69 2.87 -16.63 -12.54
CA ASP A 69 3.20 -16.20 -13.89
C ASP A 69 1.97 -16.34 -14.80
N LEU A 70 1.32 -15.22 -15.06
CA LEU A 70 0.17 -15.14 -15.99
C LEU A 70 0.59 -14.67 -17.40
N GLY A 71 1.89 -14.51 -17.69
CA GLY A 71 2.38 -14.01 -18.97
C GLY A 71 1.94 -12.56 -19.26
N THR A 72 1.65 -11.76 -18.25
CA THR A 72 1.15 -10.38 -18.35
C THR A 72 2.02 -9.42 -17.56
N SER A 73 1.94 -8.11 -17.84
CA SER A 73 2.78 -7.11 -17.15
C SER A 73 2.35 -6.85 -15.70
N TYR A 74 1.06 -6.99 -15.43
CA TYR A 74 0.46 -6.75 -14.10
C TYR A 74 -0.51 -7.84 -13.72
N VAL A 75 -0.55 -8.18 -12.43
CA VAL A 75 -1.49 -9.11 -11.83
C VAL A 75 -2.32 -8.38 -10.78
N VAL A 76 -3.62 -8.32 -11.00
CA VAL A 76 -4.60 -7.90 -10.00
C VAL A 76 -4.92 -9.11 -9.13
N ILE A 77 -4.87 -8.92 -7.82
CA ILE A 77 -5.15 -9.92 -6.80
C ILE A 77 -6.37 -9.48 -6.02
N ILE A 78 -7.41 -10.28 -6.02
CA ILE A 78 -8.66 -10.03 -5.32
C ILE A 78 -8.85 -11.08 -4.23
N ARG A 79 -9.04 -10.66 -2.98
CA ARG A 79 -9.30 -11.56 -1.85
C ARG A 79 -10.79 -11.64 -1.55
N LEU A 80 -11.31 -12.85 -1.45
CA LEU A 80 -12.64 -13.18 -0.97
C LEU A 80 -12.55 -13.98 0.31
N GLU A 81 -13.36 -13.62 1.31
CA GLU A 81 -13.43 -14.29 2.60
C GLU A 81 -14.88 -14.54 2.99
N GLY A 82 -15.12 -15.53 3.84
CA GLY A 82 -16.42 -15.81 4.42
C GLY A 82 -16.74 -17.30 4.55
N ILE A 83 -18.03 -17.64 4.42
CA ILE A 83 -18.53 -19.01 4.39
C ILE A 83 -18.17 -19.64 3.04
N ALA A 84 -17.70 -20.88 3.03
CA ALA A 84 -17.15 -21.55 1.84
C ALA A 84 -18.09 -21.49 0.62
N VAL A 85 -19.35 -21.85 0.78
CA VAL A 85 -20.36 -21.83 -0.31
C VAL A 85 -20.50 -20.42 -0.91
N SER A 86 -20.53 -19.37 -0.09
CA SER A 86 -20.63 -17.99 -0.56
C SER A 86 -19.36 -17.52 -1.26
N VAL A 87 -18.19 -17.92 -0.75
CA VAL A 87 -16.90 -17.60 -1.38
C VAL A 87 -16.78 -18.25 -2.75
N ASP A 88 -17.17 -19.52 -2.88
CA ASP A 88 -17.15 -20.27 -4.15
C ASP A 88 -18.10 -19.68 -5.19
N ASP A 89 -19.31 -19.29 -4.79
CA ASP A 89 -20.29 -18.64 -5.66
C ASP A 89 -19.76 -17.29 -6.17
N ARG A 90 -19.31 -16.42 -5.27
CA ARG A 90 -18.73 -15.10 -5.64
C ARG A 90 -17.49 -15.24 -6.52
N ALA A 91 -16.60 -16.18 -6.22
CA ALA A 91 -15.42 -16.46 -7.02
C ALA A 91 -15.78 -16.89 -8.43
N SER A 92 -16.75 -17.81 -8.57
CA SER A 92 -17.23 -18.28 -9.87
C SER A 92 -17.80 -17.15 -10.71
N HIS A 93 -18.62 -16.27 -10.14
CA HIS A 93 -19.17 -15.12 -10.82
C HIS A 93 -18.12 -14.10 -11.27
N LEU A 94 -17.13 -13.80 -10.41
CA LEU A 94 -16.04 -12.89 -10.75
C LEU A 94 -15.16 -13.46 -11.88
N LEU A 95 -14.83 -14.75 -11.83
CA LEU A 95 -14.08 -15.43 -12.88
C LEU A 95 -14.87 -15.49 -14.20
N ALA A 96 -16.17 -15.77 -14.16
CA ALA A 96 -17.02 -15.80 -15.34
C ALA A 96 -17.14 -14.42 -16.01
N ASN A 97 -17.12 -13.31 -15.25
CA ASN A 97 -17.09 -11.95 -15.78
C ASN A 97 -15.74 -11.66 -16.47
N GLY A 98 -14.64 -12.13 -15.88
CA GLY A 98 -13.27 -12.01 -16.41
C GLY A 98 -12.70 -10.59 -16.45
N PHE A 99 -13.49 -9.53 -16.36
CA PHE A 99 -13.10 -8.12 -16.32
C PHE A 99 -12.05 -7.72 -17.39
N ASN A 100 -12.15 -8.30 -18.60
CA ASN A 100 -11.21 -8.13 -19.72
C ASN A 100 -9.75 -8.54 -19.39
N ALA A 101 -9.53 -9.42 -18.43
CA ALA A 101 -8.22 -9.97 -18.14
C ALA A 101 -7.77 -10.89 -19.28
N ALA A 102 -6.47 -10.84 -19.61
CA ALA A 102 -5.88 -11.73 -20.60
C ALA A 102 -5.76 -13.17 -20.07
N GLN A 103 -5.52 -13.32 -18.78
CA GLN A 103 -5.43 -14.58 -18.06
C GLN A 103 -6.06 -14.43 -16.68
N GLN A 104 -6.52 -15.53 -16.11
CA GLN A 104 -7.07 -15.57 -14.76
C GLN A 104 -6.78 -16.90 -14.08
N GLU A 105 -6.65 -16.86 -12.76
CA GLU A 105 -6.37 -18.03 -11.93
C GLU A 105 -7.03 -17.86 -10.55
N ARG A 106 -7.32 -18.98 -9.89
CA ARG A 106 -7.76 -19.02 -8.50
C ARG A 106 -6.67 -19.64 -7.62
N LEU A 107 -6.31 -18.95 -6.56
CA LEU A 107 -5.43 -19.47 -5.51
C LEU A 107 -6.25 -19.96 -4.32
N GLU A 108 -6.01 -21.19 -3.93
CA GLU A 108 -6.63 -21.80 -2.75
C GLU A 108 -6.03 -21.25 -1.44
N VAL A 109 -6.63 -21.64 -0.33
CA VAL A 109 -6.47 -21.04 1.00
C VAL A 109 -5.01 -20.80 1.40
N ASP A 110 -4.15 -21.82 1.28
CA ASP A 110 -2.76 -21.72 1.77
C ASP A 110 -1.92 -20.78 0.91
N LEU A 111 -1.99 -20.93 -0.43
CA LEU A 111 -1.29 -20.07 -1.37
C LEU A 111 -1.79 -18.62 -1.30
N SER A 112 -3.10 -18.45 -1.14
CA SER A 112 -3.72 -17.14 -0.92
C SER A 112 -3.17 -16.49 0.36
N ALA A 113 -3.11 -17.24 1.47
CA ALA A 113 -2.62 -16.73 2.75
C ALA A 113 -1.14 -16.31 2.68
N ASP A 114 -0.30 -17.10 2.01
CA ASP A 114 1.13 -16.82 1.85
C ASP A 114 1.37 -15.58 0.98
N LEU A 115 0.61 -15.43 -0.10
CA LEU A 115 0.67 -14.26 -0.97
C LEU A 115 0.29 -12.98 -0.20
N TRP A 116 -0.83 -12.98 0.54
CA TRP A 116 -1.25 -11.83 1.32
C TRP A 116 -0.31 -11.50 2.49
N ARG A 117 0.36 -12.51 3.04
CA ARG A 117 1.44 -12.28 4.02
C ARG A 117 2.61 -11.54 3.35
N SER A 118 3.01 -11.95 2.15
CA SER A 118 4.09 -11.30 1.38
C SER A 118 3.74 -9.84 1.02
N ILE A 119 2.49 -9.56 0.62
CA ILE A 119 1.99 -8.21 0.37
C ILE A 119 2.04 -7.36 1.64
N ARG A 120 1.48 -7.87 2.75
CA ARG A 120 1.43 -7.18 4.04
C ARG A 120 2.81 -6.85 4.59
N ASP A 121 3.73 -7.81 4.52
CA ASP A 121 5.05 -7.72 5.14
C ASP A 121 6.09 -7.04 4.22
N VAL A 122 5.65 -6.57 3.05
CA VAL A 122 6.51 -5.90 2.05
C VAL A 122 7.72 -6.79 1.68
N TYR A 123 7.47 -8.10 1.59
CA TYR A 123 8.50 -9.15 1.52
C TYR A 123 9.53 -8.91 0.43
N TRP A 124 9.10 -8.51 -0.76
CA TRP A 124 9.99 -8.33 -1.92
C TRP A 124 11.03 -7.22 -1.74
N PHE A 125 10.81 -6.29 -0.82
CA PHE A 125 11.71 -5.16 -0.57
C PHE A 125 12.61 -5.35 0.65
N THR A 126 12.50 -6.47 1.36
CA THR A 126 13.30 -6.74 2.58
C THR A 126 14.82 -6.77 2.31
N SER A 127 15.23 -7.23 1.12
CA SER A 127 16.64 -7.25 0.68
C SER A 127 17.07 -5.99 -0.07
N HIS A 128 16.15 -5.06 -0.35
CA HIS A 128 16.47 -3.82 -1.07
C HIS A 128 17.49 -2.97 -0.30
N GLN A 129 18.47 -2.39 -0.99
CA GLN A 129 19.56 -1.65 -0.35
C GLN A 129 19.38 -0.12 -0.41
N GLY A 130 18.38 0.36 -1.12
CA GLY A 130 18.03 1.79 -1.22
C GLY A 130 16.90 2.19 -0.26
N ALA A 131 16.08 3.11 -0.72
CA ALA A 131 14.95 3.65 0.02
C ALA A 131 13.67 2.84 -0.22
N ILE A 132 12.90 2.62 0.85
CA ILE A 132 11.57 2.03 0.79
C ILE A 132 10.55 3.07 1.26
N TRP A 133 9.60 3.34 0.39
CA TRP A 133 8.56 4.34 0.61
C TRP A 133 7.19 3.72 0.72
N LYS A 134 6.38 4.28 1.60
CA LYS A 134 4.94 4.04 1.70
C LYS A 134 4.21 5.30 1.25
N LEU A 135 3.43 5.19 0.16
CA LEU A 135 2.67 6.32 -0.39
C LEU A 135 1.18 6.04 -0.21
N SER A 136 0.45 7.02 0.29
CA SER A 136 -1.02 6.98 0.36
C SER A 136 -1.58 8.08 -0.53
N VAL A 137 -2.31 7.67 -1.56
CA VAL A 137 -2.88 8.56 -2.60
C VAL A 137 -4.28 8.11 -2.97
N ALA A 138 -5.03 8.96 -3.68
CA ALA A 138 -6.27 8.49 -4.29
C ALA A 138 -5.96 7.36 -5.30
N PRO A 139 -6.73 6.27 -5.35
CA PRO A 139 -6.47 5.15 -6.27
C PRO A 139 -6.28 5.58 -7.73
N THR A 140 -7.04 6.56 -8.19
CA THR A 140 -6.95 7.12 -9.54
C THR A 140 -5.66 7.91 -9.80
N ALA A 141 -4.96 8.36 -8.74
CA ALA A 141 -3.71 9.09 -8.84
C ALA A 141 -2.47 8.18 -8.87
N ALA A 142 -2.62 6.90 -8.51
CA ALA A 142 -1.50 5.96 -8.41
C ALA A 142 -0.73 5.83 -9.73
N MET A 143 -1.46 5.67 -10.85
CA MET A 143 -0.86 5.49 -12.17
C MET A 143 -0.07 6.70 -12.67
N PRO A 144 -0.66 7.90 -12.76
CA PRO A 144 0.07 9.09 -13.18
C PRO A 144 1.31 9.34 -12.32
N LEU A 145 1.21 9.08 -11.01
CA LEU A 145 2.32 9.22 -10.09
C LEU A 145 3.45 8.24 -10.41
N LEU A 146 3.15 6.94 -10.51
CA LEU A 146 4.17 5.91 -10.77
C LEU A 146 4.81 6.08 -12.16
N ALA A 147 4.04 6.41 -13.18
CA ALA A 147 4.56 6.68 -14.52
C ALA A 147 5.57 7.84 -14.49
N ARG A 148 5.20 8.96 -13.87
CA ARG A 148 6.06 10.13 -13.74
C ARG A 148 7.36 9.85 -12.96
N ILE A 149 7.29 9.08 -11.89
CA ILE A 149 8.49 8.72 -11.12
C ILE A 149 9.38 7.76 -11.91
N GLY A 150 8.80 6.79 -12.61
CA GLY A 150 9.52 5.81 -13.43
C GLY A 150 10.22 6.40 -14.65
N GLU A 151 9.85 7.60 -15.12
CA GLU A 151 10.58 8.34 -16.18
C GLU A 151 11.98 8.77 -15.75
N THR A 152 12.19 9.00 -14.46
CA THR A 152 13.43 9.59 -13.93
C THR A 152 14.21 8.65 -13.04
N PHE A 153 13.52 7.78 -12.29
CA PHE A 153 14.12 6.91 -11.28
C PHE A 153 13.86 5.44 -11.60
N ASP A 154 14.87 4.60 -11.39
CA ASP A 154 14.70 3.15 -11.39
C ASP A 154 14.01 2.73 -10.09
N VAL A 155 12.72 2.46 -10.19
CA VAL A 155 11.87 2.11 -9.05
C VAL A 155 11.09 0.84 -9.32
N THR A 156 10.90 0.04 -8.28
CA THR A 156 9.94 -1.07 -8.29
C THR A 156 8.83 -0.75 -7.30
N ALA A 157 7.58 -0.91 -7.73
CA ALA A 157 6.44 -0.60 -6.89
C ALA A 157 5.31 -1.62 -7.06
N TYR A 158 4.51 -1.78 -6.02
CA TYR A 158 3.22 -2.45 -6.10
C TYR A 158 2.16 -1.65 -5.36
N ALA A 159 0.90 -1.85 -5.71
CA ALA A 159 -0.22 -1.19 -5.09
C ALA A 159 -1.05 -2.16 -4.24
N ASP A 160 -1.49 -1.70 -3.08
CA ASP A 160 -2.40 -2.35 -2.15
C ASP A 160 -3.63 -1.45 -1.92
N TRP A 161 -4.60 -1.88 -1.12
CA TRP A 161 -5.82 -1.13 -0.81
C TRP A 161 -6.54 -0.64 -2.07
N ALA A 162 -6.67 -1.53 -3.06
CA ALA A 162 -7.28 -1.19 -4.34
C ALA A 162 -6.63 0.01 -5.06
N GLY A 163 -5.34 0.23 -4.87
CA GLY A 163 -4.57 1.33 -5.46
C GLY A 163 -4.36 2.53 -4.54
N GLY A 164 -4.99 2.56 -3.36
CA GLY A 164 -4.85 3.67 -2.40
C GLY A 164 -3.56 3.67 -1.58
N LEU A 165 -2.84 2.56 -1.56
CA LEU A 165 -1.55 2.39 -0.90
C LEU A 165 -0.53 1.88 -1.91
N ILE A 166 0.60 2.56 -2.03
CA ILE A 166 1.71 2.14 -2.88
C ILE A 166 2.93 1.88 -1.99
N TRP A 167 3.54 0.72 -2.18
CA TRP A 167 4.87 0.42 -1.69
C TRP A 167 5.86 0.57 -2.85
N LEU A 168 6.92 1.35 -2.63
CA LEU A 168 7.90 1.69 -3.65
C LEU A 168 9.31 1.51 -3.10
N ALA A 169 10.13 0.77 -3.82
CA ALA A 169 11.57 0.64 -3.60
C ALA A 169 12.32 1.39 -4.70
N GLY A 170 13.33 2.17 -4.33
CA GLY A 170 14.07 2.99 -5.28
C GLY A 170 15.43 3.44 -4.74
N PRO A 171 16.12 4.32 -5.47
CA PRO A 171 17.42 4.84 -5.04
C PRO A 171 17.32 5.57 -3.71
N PRO A 172 18.41 5.57 -2.91
CA PRO A 172 18.47 6.32 -1.66
C PRO A 172 18.58 7.83 -1.91
N GLY A 173 18.27 8.62 -0.87
CA GLY A 173 18.59 10.04 -0.84
C GLY A 173 17.42 10.99 -1.16
N ASN A 174 17.76 12.27 -1.21
CA ASN A 174 16.77 13.36 -1.19
C ASN A 174 16.13 13.64 -2.56
N GLU A 175 16.73 13.22 -3.66
CA GLU A 175 16.19 13.47 -5.01
C GLU A 175 14.87 12.74 -5.21
N LEU A 176 14.84 11.43 -4.93
CA LEU A 176 13.62 10.64 -5.00
C LEU A 176 12.56 11.17 -4.02
N ALA A 177 12.95 11.53 -2.79
CA ALA A 177 12.04 12.10 -1.79
C ALA A 177 11.35 13.36 -2.30
N THR A 178 12.11 14.27 -2.90
CA THR A 178 11.61 15.53 -3.47
C THR A 178 10.66 15.27 -4.64
N ALA A 179 11.05 14.38 -5.55
CA ALA A 179 10.23 14.01 -6.70
C ALA A 179 8.90 13.35 -6.29
N LEU A 180 8.93 12.41 -5.32
CA LEU A 180 7.73 11.75 -4.80
C LEU A 180 6.75 12.76 -4.18
N ARG A 181 7.24 13.67 -3.34
CA ARG A 181 6.41 14.69 -2.69
C ARG A 181 5.80 15.64 -3.72
N ALA A 182 6.59 16.12 -4.68
CA ALA A 182 6.09 16.97 -5.76
C ALA A 182 5.06 16.24 -6.65
N ALA A 183 5.26 14.95 -6.92
CA ALA A 183 4.30 14.14 -7.67
C ALA A 183 2.98 13.95 -6.92
N ILE A 184 3.03 13.73 -5.60
CA ILE A 184 1.85 13.61 -4.73
C ILE A 184 1.07 14.92 -4.68
N ASP A 185 1.76 16.05 -4.51
CA ASP A 185 1.10 17.37 -4.49
C ASP A 185 0.42 17.67 -5.84
N ALA A 186 1.07 17.35 -6.96
CA ALA A 186 0.50 17.49 -8.30
C ALA A 186 -0.68 16.55 -8.56
N ALA A 187 -0.73 15.42 -7.89
CA ALA A 187 -1.82 14.43 -7.98
C ALA A 187 -3.05 14.77 -7.11
N GLY A 188 -3.08 15.93 -6.47
CA GLY A 188 -4.19 16.39 -5.63
C GLY A 188 -4.01 16.10 -4.15
N GLY A 189 -2.82 15.68 -3.72
CA GLY A 189 -2.46 15.43 -2.34
C GLY A 189 -2.33 13.95 -1.99
N GLY A 190 -1.85 13.72 -0.77
CA GLY A 190 -1.55 12.40 -0.25
C GLY A 190 -0.38 12.47 0.73
N TYR A 191 0.19 11.31 1.06
CA TYR A 191 1.31 11.23 1.99
C TYR A 191 2.40 10.31 1.47
N ALA A 192 3.66 10.79 1.54
CA ALA A 192 4.85 9.97 1.38
C ALA A 192 5.51 9.78 2.74
N GLN A 193 5.73 8.52 3.10
CA GLN A 193 6.47 8.14 4.29
C GLN A 193 7.69 7.32 3.90
N LEU A 194 8.88 7.79 4.27
CA LEU A 194 10.10 6.99 4.18
C LEU A 194 10.10 5.97 5.33
N ILE A 195 10.17 4.70 4.97
CA ILE A 195 10.19 3.59 5.95
C ILE A 195 11.63 3.22 6.28
N ILE A 196 12.47 3.06 5.26
CA ILE A 196 13.88 2.70 5.38
C ILE A 196 14.65 3.43 4.28
N ASP A 197 15.84 3.93 4.61
CA ASP A 197 16.86 4.35 3.66
C ASP A 197 18.21 3.82 4.13
N LYS A 198 18.66 2.71 3.56
CA LYS A 198 19.85 1.99 4.05
C LYS A 198 21.17 2.68 3.71
N ASN A 199 21.22 3.42 2.61
CA ASN A 199 22.46 3.97 2.03
C ASN A 199 22.40 5.48 1.76
N GLY A 200 21.28 6.15 2.08
CA GLY A 200 21.06 7.55 1.68
C GLY A 200 21.40 8.59 2.73
N GLY A 201 21.91 8.20 3.89
CA GLY A 201 22.07 9.15 5.00
C GLY A 201 20.69 9.61 5.50
N ALA A 202 20.03 8.77 6.26
CA ALA A 202 18.68 8.99 6.80
C ALA A 202 18.49 10.35 7.51
N ASP A 203 19.57 10.96 7.95
CA ASP A 203 19.59 12.28 8.62
C ASP A 203 19.25 13.45 7.65
N GLN A 204 19.22 13.21 6.33
CA GLN A 204 18.95 14.26 5.34
C GLN A 204 17.52 14.25 4.80
N VAL A 205 16.79 13.15 4.93
CA VAL A 205 15.42 13.01 4.42
C VAL A 205 14.44 12.90 5.56
N SER A 206 13.56 13.90 5.71
CA SER A 206 12.45 13.79 6.66
C SER A 206 11.60 12.55 6.34
N PRO A 207 11.35 11.65 7.31
CA PRO A 207 10.59 10.43 7.06
C PRO A 207 9.12 10.69 6.70
N PHE A 208 8.57 11.83 7.09
CA PHE A 208 7.17 12.16 6.85
C PHE A 208 7.00 13.30 5.84
N GLN A 209 5.84 13.31 5.16
CA GLN A 209 5.44 14.42 4.31
C GLN A 209 5.45 15.73 5.11
N PRO A 210 6.09 16.80 4.63
CA PRO A 210 6.00 18.11 5.25
C PRO A 210 4.55 18.57 5.39
N LEU A 211 4.19 19.11 6.54
CA LEU A 211 2.83 19.58 6.80
C LEU A 211 2.64 21.02 6.35
N PRO A 212 1.48 21.39 5.78
CA PRO A 212 1.08 22.78 5.64
C PRO A 212 1.10 23.50 7.01
N ALA A 213 1.42 24.78 7.02
CA ALA A 213 1.61 25.55 8.27
C ALA A 213 0.43 25.45 9.25
N ALA A 214 -0.82 25.45 8.72
CA ALA A 214 -2.01 25.31 9.55
C ALA A 214 -2.10 23.93 10.22
N HIS A 215 -1.78 22.86 9.49
CA HIS A 215 -1.75 21.49 10.03
C HIS A 215 -0.62 21.34 11.05
N PHE A 216 0.56 21.88 10.77
CA PHE A 216 1.68 21.87 11.71
C PHE A 216 1.32 22.57 13.03
N ALA A 217 0.68 23.75 12.96
CA ALA A 217 0.22 24.46 14.15
C ALA A 217 -0.82 23.65 14.95
N LEU A 218 -1.72 22.91 14.27
CA LEU A 218 -2.66 22.02 14.93
C LEU A 218 -1.94 20.86 15.62
N HIS A 219 -1.01 20.19 14.94
CA HIS A 219 -0.20 19.10 15.52
C HIS A 219 0.55 19.56 16.75
N LYS A 220 1.16 20.75 16.71
CA LYS A 220 1.86 21.35 17.86
C LYS A 220 0.92 21.56 19.07
N ARG A 221 -0.31 22.04 18.82
CA ARG A 221 -1.32 22.21 19.87
C ARG A 221 -1.75 20.86 20.46
N VAL A 222 -1.98 19.85 19.62
CA VAL A 222 -2.32 18.49 20.07
C VAL A 222 -1.17 17.92 20.90
N LYS A 223 0.06 18.00 20.41
CA LYS A 223 1.26 17.57 21.16
C LYS A 223 1.33 18.24 22.54
N ALA A 224 1.20 19.55 22.61
CA ALA A 224 1.26 20.29 23.87
C ALA A 224 0.12 19.93 24.85
N ALA A 225 -1.05 19.52 24.33
CA ALA A 225 -2.17 19.09 25.16
C ALA A 225 -1.96 17.69 25.76
N PHE A 226 -1.31 16.78 25.05
CA PHE A 226 -1.07 15.41 25.50
C PHE A 226 0.27 15.25 26.23
N ASP A 227 1.30 15.95 25.78
CA ASP A 227 2.65 15.89 26.34
C ASP A 227 3.21 17.30 26.55
N PRO A 228 2.71 18.01 27.56
CA PRO A 228 3.13 19.39 27.83
C PRO A 228 4.61 19.52 28.23
N CYS A 229 5.22 18.43 28.72
CA CYS A 229 6.63 18.41 29.10
C CYS A 229 7.56 18.01 27.92
N GLY A 230 7.02 17.58 26.76
CA GLY A 230 7.81 17.24 25.59
C GLY A 230 8.72 16.02 25.77
N VAL A 231 8.31 15.03 26.55
CA VAL A 231 9.15 13.85 26.89
C VAL A 231 8.88 12.66 25.97
N LEU A 232 7.77 12.66 25.22
CA LEU A 232 7.35 11.53 24.39
C LEU A 232 7.83 11.71 22.94
N ASN A 233 8.90 11.00 22.56
CA ASN A 233 9.42 10.90 21.19
C ASN A 233 9.44 12.24 20.43
N PHE A 234 9.93 13.30 21.08
CA PHE A 234 10.03 14.64 20.50
C PHE A 234 10.84 14.61 19.19
N GLY A 235 10.36 15.28 18.15
CA GLY A 235 10.99 15.31 16.83
C GLY A 235 10.84 14.03 15.98
N ARG A 236 10.14 13.00 16.48
CA ARG A 236 10.03 11.71 15.78
C ARG A 236 9.28 11.81 14.45
N MET A 237 8.23 12.61 14.40
CA MET A 237 7.41 12.76 13.18
C MET A 237 7.78 14.04 12.41
N HIS A 238 7.92 15.14 13.12
CA HIS A 238 8.23 16.44 12.53
C HIS A 238 9.14 17.21 13.49
N ASP A 239 10.08 17.97 12.95
CA ASP A 239 10.97 18.80 13.74
C ASP A 239 10.18 19.78 14.59
N GLY A 240 10.50 19.85 15.87
CA GLY A 240 9.87 20.77 16.81
C GLY A 240 8.52 20.32 17.39
N ILE A 241 8.15 19.05 17.20
CA ILE A 241 6.94 18.46 17.80
C ILE A 241 7.26 17.10 18.44
#